data_6d86c26951a8d497333e7855f42ebdc5
#
_entry.id   6d86c26951a8d497333e7855f42ebdc5
#
_cell.length_a   1.000
_cell.length_b   1.000
_cell.length_c   1.000
_cell.angle_alpha   90.00
_cell.angle_beta   90.00
_cell.angle_gamma   90.00
#
_symmetry.space_group_name_H-M   'P 1'
#
loop_
_entity.id
_entity.type
_entity.pdbx_description
1 polymer ?
#
loop_
_entity_poly.entity_id
_entity_poly.type
_entity_poly.pdbx_seq_one_letter_code
_entity_poly.pdbx_strand_id
1 'polypeptide(L)'
;MNLGREYFVNEHPSSSYDLAVLKISGAKLKALQFGDSDKVAVGDSVIAIGSPLGLSGTVTLGIISAKDRAVTAGESSAENSFINALQTDAAINPGNSGGPLVDATGAVIGVNSAIASLSASLGSQSGSIGLGFAIPINQARKTANQLIKSGKATYPVMGISVDMNYSGDGALIAKSAKAIMPGGPAAKAGLKSGDIITAIDDRSITSPEELIVVVRSHNVGDEVVVAYKRGSATGSVKLTLTASK
;
A
#
# COMPACT_ATOMS: atom_id res chain seq x y z
N MET A 1 31.33 -5.05 21.90
CA MET A 1 31.17 -6.50 21.64
C MET A 1 30.95 -6.68 20.15
N ASN A 2 31.97 -7.18 19.47
CA ASN A 2 31.94 -7.36 18.01
C ASN A 2 31.13 -8.60 17.69
N LEU A 3 29.90 -8.46 17.24
CA LEU A 3 29.10 -9.58 16.74
C LEU A 3 29.47 -9.81 15.28
N GLY A 4 30.62 -10.45 15.08
CA GLY A 4 31.03 -10.97 13.79
C GLY A 4 30.11 -12.12 13.33
N ARG A 5 28.98 -11.77 12.78
CA ARG A 5 28.12 -12.65 12.01
C ARG A 5 27.79 -11.96 10.71
N GLU A 6 28.35 -12.45 9.63
CA GLU A 6 27.93 -12.09 8.29
C GLU A 6 26.49 -12.55 8.11
N TYR A 7 25.57 -11.60 8.03
CA TYR A 7 24.19 -11.86 7.64
C TYR A 7 24.17 -11.86 6.11
N PHE A 8 24.05 -13.02 5.49
CA PHE A 8 23.71 -13.07 4.08
C PHE A 8 22.24 -12.73 3.95
N VAL A 9 21.96 -11.54 3.46
CA VAL A 9 20.62 -11.06 3.17
C VAL A 9 20.30 -11.41 1.73
N ASN A 10 19.47 -12.43 1.51
CA ASN A 10 18.82 -12.61 0.23
C ASN A 10 17.61 -11.67 0.21
N GLU A 11 17.76 -10.52 -0.41
CA GLU A 11 16.70 -9.52 -0.55
C GLU A 11 15.81 -9.90 -1.73
N HIS A 12 14.52 -10.00 -1.44
CA HIS A 12 13.47 -10.06 -2.44
C HIS A 12 12.60 -8.80 -2.29
N PRO A 13 13.02 -7.65 -2.89
CA PRO A 13 12.26 -6.42 -2.78
C PRO A 13 11.01 -6.44 -3.67
N SER A 14 9.97 -5.79 -3.19
CA SER A 14 8.80 -5.45 -3.99
C SER A 14 8.57 -3.95 -3.88
N SER A 15 9.14 -3.18 -4.81
CA SER A 15 8.95 -1.73 -4.89
C SER A 15 7.47 -1.35 -4.97
N SER A 16 6.62 -2.19 -5.56
CA SER A 16 5.19 -1.93 -5.69
C SER A 16 4.42 -1.85 -4.36
N TYR A 17 4.98 -2.45 -3.29
CA TYR A 17 4.34 -2.52 -1.96
C TYR A 17 5.23 -2.02 -0.83
N ASP A 18 6.39 -1.45 -1.13
CA ASP A 18 7.37 -0.99 -0.12
C ASP A 18 7.73 -2.08 0.90
N LEU A 19 7.95 -3.31 0.43
CA LEU A 19 8.24 -4.48 1.26
C LEU A 19 9.43 -5.25 0.72
N ALA A 20 10.24 -5.77 1.64
CA ALA A 20 11.30 -6.74 1.34
C ALA A 20 11.23 -7.91 2.31
N VAL A 21 11.59 -9.10 1.84
CA VAL A 21 11.75 -10.29 2.68
C VAL A 21 13.23 -10.58 2.84
N LEU A 22 13.67 -10.59 4.09
CA LEU A 22 15.05 -10.86 4.46
C LEU A 22 15.14 -12.27 5.06
N LYS A 23 16.02 -13.10 4.50
CA LYS A 23 16.34 -14.41 5.08
C LYS A 23 17.63 -14.32 5.88
N ILE A 24 17.55 -14.56 7.17
CA ILE A 24 18.71 -14.59 8.07
C ILE A 24 19.00 -16.01 8.51
N SER A 25 20.28 -16.33 8.75
CA SER A 25 20.73 -17.63 9.26
C SER A 25 21.38 -17.50 10.62
N GLY A 26 21.34 -18.56 11.43
CA GLY A 26 22.07 -18.65 12.70
C GLY A 26 21.51 -17.89 13.89
N ALA A 27 20.36 -17.22 13.77
CA ALA A 27 19.70 -16.54 14.89
C ALA A 27 18.49 -17.36 15.38
N LYS A 28 18.43 -17.61 16.69
CA LYS A 28 17.20 -18.11 17.36
C LYS A 28 16.37 -16.89 17.77
N LEU A 29 15.54 -16.40 16.85
CA LEU A 29 14.65 -15.28 17.14
C LEU A 29 13.26 -15.79 17.49
N LYS A 30 12.62 -15.13 18.45
CA LYS A 30 11.21 -15.37 18.75
C LYS A 30 10.36 -14.62 17.72
N ALA A 31 9.53 -15.34 16.96
CA ALA A 31 8.62 -14.73 16.02
C ALA A 31 7.50 -13.98 16.76
N LEU A 32 7.13 -12.81 16.24
CA LEU A 32 5.92 -12.11 16.65
C LEU A 32 4.70 -12.81 16.04
N GLN A 33 3.58 -12.78 16.76
CA GLN A 33 2.31 -13.23 16.22
C GLN A 33 1.74 -12.18 15.27
N PHE A 34 1.15 -12.62 14.17
CA PHE A 34 0.39 -11.73 13.29
C PHE A 34 -1.05 -11.61 13.81
N GLY A 35 -1.51 -10.37 13.90
CA GLY A 35 -2.91 -10.03 14.09
C GLY A 35 -3.68 -10.10 12.77
N ASP A 36 -4.82 -9.43 12.74
CA ASP A 36 -5.72 -9.34 11.59
C ASP A 36 -6.04 -7.86 11.33
N SER A 37 -5.35 -7.28 10.32
CA SER A 37 -5.51 -5.85 10.00
C SER A 37 -6.89 -5.49 9.46
N ASP A 38 -7.69 -6.46 8.99
CA ASP A 38 -9.03 -6.19 8.49
C ASP A 38 -10.01 -5.94 9.64
N LYS A 39 -9.74 -6.52 10.83
CA LYS A 39 -10.54 -6.37 12.05
C LYS A 39 -10.22 -5.13 12.87
N VAL A 40 -9.12 -4.45 12.56
CA VAL A 40 -8.70 -3.24 13.27
C VAL A 40 -9.75 -2.14 13.05
N ALA A 41 -10.08 -1.42 14.11
CA ALA A 41 -11.02 -0.30 14.12
C ALA A 41 -10.32 1.02 14.40
N VAL A 42 -10.90 2.12 13.91
CA VAL A 42 -10.48 3.47 14.30
C VAL A 42 -10.70 3.67 15.79
N GLY A 43 -9.68 4.16 16.49
CA GLY A 43 -9.65 4.30 17.95
C GLY A 43 -8.95 3.15 18.68
N ASP A 44 -8.64 2.03 18.01
CA ASP A 44 -7.87 0.95 18.62
C ASP A 44 -6.47 1.44 19.03
N SER A 45 -6.06 1.11 20.26
CA SER A 45 -4.72 1.42 20.75
C SER A 45 -3.66 0.62 20.02
N VAL A 46 -2.59 1.29 19.61
CA VAL A 46 -1.49 0.68 18.87
C VAL A 46 -0.14 1.17 19.38
N ILE A 47 0.86 0.32 19.22
CA ILE A 47 2.25 0.62 19.60
C ILE A 47 3.12 0.45 18.35
N ALA A 48 3.85 1.50 18.00
CA ALA A 48 4.87 1.42 16.95
C ALA A 48 6.25 1.20 17.59
N ILE A 49 7.02 0.27 17.03
CA ILE A 49 8.35 -0.10 17.51
C ILE A 49 9.34 0.13 16.38
N GLY A 50 10.51 0.69 16.71
CA GLY A 50 11.54 0.95 15.71
C GLY A 50 12.86 1.43 16.31
N SER A 51 13.71 2.01 15.45
CA SER A 51 15.03 2.55 15.83
C SER A 51 15.25 3.91 15.16
N PRO A 52 14.40 4.91 15.45
CA PRO A 52 14.53 6.23 14.84
C PRO A 52 15.88 6.84 15.21
N LEU A 53 16.55 7.43 14.24
CA LEU A 53 17.86 8.09 14.41
C LEU A 53 18.94 7.19 15.06
N GLY A 54 18.82 5.86 14.93
CA GLY A 54 19.74 4.91 15.56
C GLY A 54 19.46 4.63 17.04
N LEU A 55 18.38 5.18 17.61
CA LEU A 55 17.94 4.90 18.99
C LEU A 55 17.18 3.58 19.03
N SER A 56 17.90 2.49 19.24
CA SER A 56 17.35 1.13 19.26
C SER A 56 16.27 0.98 20.33
N GLY A 57 15.17 0.28 19.97
CA GLY A 57 14.11 -0.08 20.91
C GLY A 57 13.18 1.09 21.27
N THR A 58 13.08 2.10 20.41
CA THR A 58 12.09 3.17 20.58
C THR A 58 10.67 2.61 20.42
N VAL A 59 9.82 2.95 21.36
CA VAL A 59 8.41 2.55 21.42
C VAL A 59 7.54 3.79 21.51
N THR A 60 6.57 3.92 20.64
CA THR A 60 5.59 5.02 20.65
C THR A 60 4.18 4.47 20.70
N LEU A 61 3.32 5.10 21.51
CA LEU A 61 1.91 4.74 21.69
C LEU A 61 1.03 5.71 20.91
N GLY A 62 -0.03 5.20 20.32
CA GLY A 62 -1.08 5.97 19.67
C GLY A 62 -2.32 5.12 19.43
N ILE A 63 -3.15 5.57 18.51
CA ILE A 63 -4.35 4.86 18.05
C ILE A 63 -4.34 4.70 16.54
N ILE A 64 -5.22 3.85 16.02
CA ILE A 64 -5.58 3.88 14.61
C ILE A 64 -6.44 5.12 14.37
N SER A 65 -5.91 6.08 13.63
CA SER A 65 -6.59 7.34 13.30
C SER A 65 -7.51 7.21 12.10
N ALA A 66 -7.16 6.35 11.14
CA ALA A 66 -7.97 6.03 9.96
C ALA A 66 -7.52 4.71 9.34
N LYS A 67 -8.38 4.16 8.48
CA LYS A 67 -8.09 3.01 7.62
C LYS A 67 -8.18 3.43 6.15
N ASP A 68 -7.68 2.57 5.30
CA ASP A 68 -7.86 2.70 3.85
C ASP A 68 -7.31 4.02 3.26
N ARG A 69 -6.22 4.53 3.84
CA ARG A 69 -5.55 5.72 3.32
C ARG A 69 -4.70 5.36 2.10
N ALA A 70 -5.03 5.97 0.97
CA ALA A 70 -4.21 5.89 -0.22
C ALA A 70 -2.96 6.75 -0.01
N VAL A 71 -1.82 6.11 0.21
CA VAL A 71 -0.53 6.79 0.36
C VAL A 71 0.46 6.26 -0.65
N THR A 72 1.37 7.13 -1.07
CA THR A 72 2.49 6.77 -1.92
C THR A 72 3.77 6.80 -1.10
N ALA A 73 4.61 5.79 -1.29
CA ALA A 73 5.96 5.75 -0.74
C ALA A 73 6.95 5.63 -1.91
N GLY A 74 8.08 6.34 -1.83
CA GLY A 74 9.11 6.34 -2.85
C GLY A 74 9.73 7.73 -3.01
N GLU A 75 11.01 7.76 -3.40
CA GLU A 75 11.76 9.02 -3.60
C GLU A 75 11.60 9.58 -5.03
N SER A 76 11.06 8.80 -5.96
CA SER A 76 10.87 9.22 -7.36
C SER A 76 9.56 8.71 -7.93
N SER A 77 9.01 9.40 -8.93
CA SER A 77 7.78 9.00 -9.63
C SER A 77 7.88 7.64 -10.34
N ALA A 78 9.08 7.14 -10.59
CA ALA A 78 9.33 5.84 -11.22
C ALA A 78 9.29 4.67 -10.22
N GLU A 79 9.43 4.94 -8.92
CA GLU A 79 9.52 3.94 -7.85
C GLU A 79 8.39 4.06 -6.82
N ASN A 80 7.30 4.71 -7.18
CA ASN A 80 6.18 4.89 -6.26
C ASN A 80 5.51 3.56 -5.91
N SER A 81 5.55 3.23 -4.62
CA SER A 81 4.71 2.22 -4.01
C SER A 81 3.36 2.82 -3.67
N PHE A 82 2.29 2.08 -3.94
CA PHE A 82 0.93 2.51 -3.62
C PHE A 82 0.40 1.60 -2.51
N ILE A 83 0.13 2.19 -1.35
CA ILE A 83 -0.21 1.47 -0.12
C ILE A 83 -1.62 1.86 0.32
N ASN A 84 -2.46 0.86 0.60
CA ASN A 84 -3.71 1.05 1.33
C ASN A 84 -3.40 1.03 2.82
N ALA A 85 -3.01 2.18 3.38
CA ALA A 85 -2.37 2.25 4.68
C ALA A 85 -3.35 2.32 5.85
N LEU A 86 -2.92 1.78 7.00
CA LEU A 86 -3.42 2.17 8.32
C LEU A 86 -2.75 3.49 8.70
N GLN A 87 -3.54 4.45 9.14
CA GLN A 87 -3.05 5.72 9.69
C GLN A 87 -3.05 5.66 11.21
N THR A 88 -1.98 6.15 11.84
CA THR A 88 -1.85 6.25 13.30
C THR A 88 -1.26 7.60 13.71
N ASP A 89 -1.57 8.07 14.90
CA ASP A 89 -0.93 9.20 15.54
C ASP A 89 0.27 8.80 16.41
N ALA A 90 0.54 7.49 16.59
CA ALA A 90 1.81 7.03 17.12
C ALA A 90 2.96 7.63 16.32
N ALA A 91 3.96 8.19 16.99
CA ALA A 91 5.05 8.89 16.32
C ALA A 91 5.88 7.93 15.45
N ILE A 92 5.72 8.04 14.13
CA ILE A 92 6.52 7.34 13.12
C ILE A 92 7.53 8.35 12.54
N ASN A 93 8.80 8.03 12.65
CA ASN A 93 9.91 8.84 12.15
C ASN A 93 10.86 7.97 11.31
N PRO A 94 11.75 8.56 10.49
CA PRO A 94 12.81 7.82 9.80
C PRO A 94 13.59 6.93 10.76
N GLY A 95 13.69 5.63 10.45
CA GLY A 95 14.23 4.57 11.29
C GLY A 95 13.17 3.68 11.96
N ASN A 96 11.91 4.08 11.99
CA ASN A 96 10.79 3.20 12.37
C ASN A 96 10.30 2.34 11.20
N SER A 97 10.58 2.74 9.95
CA SER A 97 10.22 1.97 8.74
C SER A 97 10.73 0.54 8.82
N GLY A 98 9.88 -0.41 8.48
CA GLY A 98 10.15 -1.85 8.59
C GLY A 98 9.91 -2.42 9.99
N GLY A 99 9.77 -1.59 11.03
CA GLY A 99 9.38 -2.02 12.37
C GLY A 99 7.89 -2.34 12.46
N PRO A 100 7.47 -3.11 13.47
CA PRO A 100 6.06 -3.50 13.62
C PRO A 100 5.21 -2.38 14.20
N LEU A 101 3.97 -2.29 13.71
CA LEU A 101 2.84 -1.70 14.42
C LEU A 101 2.07 -2.85 15.07
N VAL A 102 1.96 -2.84 16.39
CA VAL A 102 1.28 -3.91 17.13
C VAL A 102 0.03 -3.37 17.83
N ASP A 103 -0.95 -4.25 18.05
CA ASP A 103 -2.12 -3.97 18.87
C ASP A 103 -1.80 -4.09 20.38
N ALA A 104 -2.81 -3.84 21.22
CA ALA A 104 -2.69 -3.93 22.67
C ALA A 104 -2.34 -5.34 23.20
N THR A 105 -2.49 -6.39 22.39
CA THR A 105 -2.09 -7.77 22.73
C THR A 105 -0.66 -8.10 22.33
N GLY A 106 0.00 -7.19 21.59
CA GLY A 106 1.34 -7.38 21.01
C GLY A 106 1.33 -8.12 19.67
N ALA A 107 0.16 -8.35 19.07
CA ALA A 107 0.08 -8.92 17.73
C ALA A 107 0.37 -7.86 16.66
N VAL A 108 1.14 -8.22 15.64
CA VAL A 108 1.50 -7.30 14.54
C VAL A 108 0.28 -7.08 13.65
N ILE A 109 -0.15 -5.84 13.53
CA ILE A 109 -1.25 -5.40 12.65
C ILE A 109 -0.78 -4.61 11.45
N GLY A 110 0.49 -4.16 11.44
CA GLY A 110 1.07 -3.45 10.31
C GLY A 110 2.59 -3.40 10.35
N VAL A 111 3.18 -2.95 9.24
CA VAL A 111 4.60 -2.64 9.10
C VAL A 111 4.72 -1.12 8.92
N ASN A 112 5.44 -0.46 9.82
CA ASN A 112 5.59 1.00 9.79
C ASN A 112 6.28 1.45 8.49
N SER A 113 5.80 2.55 7.91
CA SER A 113 6.42 3.22 6.77
C SER A 113 6.51 4.73 7.04
N ALA A 114 7.70 5.22 7.31
CA ALA A 114 7.96 6.64 7.60
C ALA A 114 8.09 7.49 6.31
N ILE A 115 8.18 6.85 5.15
CA ILE A 115 8.33 7.51 3.83
C ILE A 115 6.96 7.82 3.21
N ALA A 116 5.90 7.17 3.72
CA ALA A 116 4.56 7.43 3.26
C ALA A 116 4.11 8.82 3.71
N SER A 117 4.08 9.78 2.80
CA SER A 117 3.58 11.13 3.05
C SER A 117 2.40 11.44 2.15
N LEU A 118 1.42 12.12 2.72
CA LEU A 118 0.40 12.81 1.96
C LEU A 118 1.06 14.01 1.27
N SER A 119 1.50 13.81 0.02
CA SER A 119 2.12 14.81 -0.87
C SER A 119 3.21 15.72 -0.26
N ALA A 120 4.25 15.92 -1.01
CA ALA A 120 5.43 16.75 -0.73
C ALA A 120 5.17 18.27 -0.52
N SER A 121 3.97 18.67 -0.15
CA SER A 121 3.57 20.08 0.00
C SER A 121 3.61 20.61 1.43
N LEU A 122 3.90 19.79 2.42
CA LEU A 122 4.21 20.28 3.77
C LEU A 122 5.74 20.33 3.90
N GLY A 123 6.29 21.50 3.68
CA GLY A 123 7.74 21.77 3.69
C GLY A 123 8.48 21.05 4.81
N SER A 124 9.78 20.89 4.65
CA SER A 124 10.78 20.16 5.45
C SER A 124 10.63 20.22 6.98
N GLN A 125 9.52 19.75 7.54
CA GLN A 125 9.43 19.51 8.96
C GLN A 125 9.95 18.10 9.23
N SER A 126 11.15 18.03 9.78
CA SER A 126 11.72 16.77 10.28
C SER A 126 10.99 16.38 11.56
N GLY A 127 10.19 15.31 11.51
CA GLY A 127 9.54 14.75 12.69
C GLY A 127 8.07 14.40 12.45
N SER A 128 7.55 13.48 13.27
CA SER A 128 6.14 13.08 13.22
C SER A 128 5.24 14.23 13.66
N ILE A 129 4.27 14.57 12.84
CA ILE A 129 3.21 15.56 13.12
C ILE A 129 1.90 14.87 13.54
N GLY A 130 1.95 13.62 14.00
CA GLY A 130 0.75 12.82 14.31
C GLY A 130 0.12 12.15 13.08
N LEU A 131 0.84 12.09 11.97
CA LEU A 131 0.44 11.40 10.74
C LEU A 131 1.47 10.31 10.43
N GLY A 132 1.28 9.14 11.03
CA GLY A 132 2.05 7.95 10.76
C GLY A 132 1.26 6.98 9.88
N PHE A 133 1.96 6.18 9.08
CA PHE A 133 1.35 5.18 8.21
C PHE A 133 1.99 3.82 8.40
N ALA A 134 1.18 2.76 8.26
CA ALA A 134 1.66 1.39 8.29
C ALA A 134 0.99 0.56 7.19
N ILE A 135 1.78 -0.31 6.57
CA ILE A 135 1.29 -1.31 5.62
C ILE A 135 0.51 -2.36 6.40
N PRO A 136 -0.78 -2.63 6.08
CA PRO A 136 -1.57 -3.62 6.80
C PRO A 136 -0.92 -5.00 6.79
N ILE A 137 -0.95 -5.72 7.94
CA ILE A 137 -0.24 -7.00 8.06
C ILE A 137 -0.79 -8.07 7.11
N ASN A 138 -2.10 -8.06 6.80
CA ASN A 138 -2.67 -9.01 5.87
C ASN A 138 -2.10 -8.81 4.46
N GLN A 139 -1.90 -7.56 4.03
CA GLN A 139 -1.23 -7.23 2.78
C GLN A 139 0.25 -7.61 2.83
N ALA A 140 0.96 -7.25 3.90
CA ALA A 140 2.38 -7.57 4.07
C ALA A 140 2.63 -9.08 4.02
N ARG A 141 1.80 -9.88 4.72
CA ARG A 141 1.87 -11.36 4.71
C ARG A 141 1.62 -11.94 3.33
N LYS A 142 0.62 -11.43 2.60
CA LYS A 142 0.32 -11.87 1.24
C LYS A 142 1.50 -11.62 0.30
N THR A 143 2.06 -10.41 0.33
CA THR A 143 3.23 -10.02 -0.47
C THR A 143 4.46 -10.85 -0.11
N ALA A 144 4.78 -10.99 1.19
CA ALA A 144 5.91 -11.77 1.67
C ALA A 144 5.82 -13.25 1.22
N ASN A 145 4.64 -13.86 1.30
CA ASN A 145 4.43 -15.24 0.84
C ASN A 145 4.70 -15.40 -0.66
N GLN A 146 4.34 -14.42 -1.48
CA GLN A 146 4.65 -14.44 -2.92
C GLN A 146 6.15 -14.30 -3.16
N LEU A 147 6.82 -13.37 -2.48
CA LEU A 147 8.25 -13.16 -2.57
C LEU A 147 9.04 -14.42 -2.16
N ILE A 148 8.66 -15.06 -1.05
CA ILE A 148 9.28 -16.32 -0.58
C ILE A 148 9.08 -17.44 -1.60
N LYS A 149 7.88 -17.54 -2.20
CA LYS A 149 7.55 -18.65 -3.11
C LYS A 149 8.15 -18.50 -4.49
N SER A 150 8.20 -17.29 -5.03
CA SER A 150 8.51 -17.03 -6.45
C SER A 150 9.55 -15.94 -6.69
N GLY A 151 10.04 -15.27 -5.64
CA GLY A 151 10.94 -14.12 -5.77
C GLY A 151 10.27 -12.87 -6.35
N LYS A 152 8.96 -12.92 -6.63
CA LYS A 152 8.22 -11.80 -7.23
C LYS A 152 6.85 -11.68 -6.59
N ALA A 153 6.42 -10.43 -6.32
CA ALA A 153 5.06 -10.13 -5.94
C ALA A 153 4.29 -9.57 -7.14
N THR A 154 3.08 -10.08 -7.37
CA THR A 154 2.16 -9.56 -8.38
C THR A 154 1.01 -8.87 -7.69
N TYR A 155 0.45 -7.88 -8.36
CA TYR A 155 -0.72 -7.15 -7.89
C TYR A 155 -1.85 -7.21 -8.93
N PRO A 156 -3.11 -7.08 -8.49
CA PRO A 156 -4.23 -7.06 -9.41
C PRO A 156 -4.24 -5.78 -10.24
N VAL A 157 -4.64 -5.89 -11.50
CA VAL A 157 -4.75 -4.77 -12.44
C VAL A 157 -6.03 -4.86 -13.24
N MET A 158 -6.56 -3.69 -13.61
CA MET A 158 -7.67 -3.55 -14.56
C MET A 158 -7.19 -3.54 -16.02
N GLY A 159 -5.89 -3.32 -16.24
CA GLY A 159 -5.30 -3.17 -17.58
C GLY A 159 -5.59 -1.79 -18.19
N ILE A 160 -5.47 -0.74 -17.39
CA ILE A 160 -5.59 0.67 -17.80
C ILE A 160 -4.38 1.46 -17.34
N SER A 161 -4.10 2.59 -18.03
CA SER A 161 -3.21 3.65 -17.57
C SER A 161 -4.06 4.85 -17.16
N VAL A 162 -3.83 5.39 -15.98
CA VAL A 162 -4.52 6.59 -15.48
C VAL A 162 -3.64 7.82 -15.66
N ASP A 163 -4.30 8.96 -15.81
CA ASP A 163 -3.63 10.27 -15.85
C ASP A 163 -3.40 10.75 -14.41
N MET A 164 -2.16 10.65 -13.95
CA MET A 164 -1.76 11.04 -12.59
C MET A 164 -1.84 12.56 -12.34
N ASN A 165 -1.95 13.37 -13.39
CA ASN A 165 -2.10 14.83 -13.28
C ASN A 165 -3.57 15.28 -13.30
N TYR A 166 -4.52 14.34 -13.35
CA TYR A 166 -5.93 14.66 -13.33
C TYR A 166 -6.35 15.20 -11.95
N SER A 167 -6.86 16.44 -11.93
CA SER A 167 -7.25 17.14 -10.69
C SER A 167 -8.76 17.21 -10.45
N GLY A 168 -9.56 16.56 -11.30
CA GLY A 168 -11.01 16.43 -11.09
C GLY A 168 -11.36 15.25 -10.19
N ASP A 169 -12.63 15.17 -9.78
CA ASP A 169 -13.13 14.03 -9.00
C ASP A 169 -13.08 12.74 -9.80
N GLY A 170 -12.45 11.71 -9.23
CA GLY A 170 -12.29 10.41 -9.83
C GLY A 170 -10.91 10.18 -10.45
N ALA A 171 -10.76 9.09 -11.19
CA ALA A 171 -9.52 8.74 -11.88
C ALA A 171 -9.74 8.69 -13.40
N LEU A 172 -9.09 9.58 -14.13
CA LEU A 172 -9.20 9.66 -15.58
C LEU A 172 -8.36 8.56 -16.23
N ILE A 173 -8.98 7.72 -17.05
CA ILE A 173 -8.25 6.83 -17.98
C ILE A 173 -7.52 7.72 -19.00
N ALA A 174 -6.21 7.61 -19.08
CA ALA A 174 -5.38 8.48 -19.89
C ALA A 174 -5.89 8.57 -21.34
N LYS A 175 -5.81 9.77 -21.93
CA LYS A 175 -6.24 10.03 -23.30
C LYS A 175 -5.13 9.63 -24.29
N SER A 176 -4.82 8.34 -24.33
CA SER A 176 -3.82 7.81 -25.27
C SER A 176 -4.29 6.49 -25.89
N ALA A 177 -3.77 6.16 -27.06
CA ALA A 177 -4.12 4.92 -27.78
C ALA A 177 -3.70 3.64 -26.99
N LYS A 178 -2.76 3.77 -26.06
CA LYS A 178 -2.26 2.66 -25.23
C LYS A 178 -2.82 2.67 -23.81
N ALA A 179 -3.79 3.56 -23.52
CA ALA A 179 -4.33 3.71 -22.16
C ALA A 179 -5.09 2.48 -21.68
N ILE A 180 -5.59 1.66 -22.59
CA ILE A 180 -6.28 0.42 -22.27
C ILE A 180 -5.53 -0.74 -22.92
N MET A 181 -5.18 -1.73 -22.11
CA MET A 181 -4.52 -2.95 -22.57
C MET A 181 -5.43 -3.73 -23.50
N PRO A 182 -5.05 -3.99 -24.77
CA PRO A 182 -5.85 -4.79 -25.67
C PRO A 182 -6.12 -6.18 -25.09
N GLY A 183 -7.41 -6.60 -25.10
CA GLY A 183 -7.84 -7.88 -24.53
C GLY A 183 -7.75 -7.99 -22.99
N GLY A 184 -7.35 -6.92 -22.31
CA GLY A 184 -7.33 -6.84 -20.84
C GLY A 184 -8.73 -6.70 -20.23
N PRO A 185 -8.84 -6.74 -18.88
CA PRO A 185 -10.13 -6.66 -18.19
C PRO A 185 -10.97 -5.45 -18.59
N ALA A 186 -10.40 -4.26 -18.54
CA ALA A 186 -11.08 -3.02 -18.89
C ALA A 186 -11.56 -2.98 -20.34
N ALA A 187 -10.74 -3.49 -21.27
CA ALA A 187 -11.12 -3.56 -22.68
C ALA A 187 -12.33 -4.49 -22.89
N LYS A 188 -12.31 -5.66 -22.26
CA LYS A 188 -13.42 -6.65 -22.33
C LYS A 188 -14.70 -6.10 -21.72
N ALA A 189 -14.59 -5.31 -20.66
CA ALA A 189 -15.72 -4.65 -19.99
C ALA A 189 -16.24 -3.42 -20.76
N GLY A 190 -15.57 -2.95 -21.82
CA GLY A 190 -16.01 -1.82 -22.64
C GLY A 190 -15.67 -0.43 -22.08
N LEU A 191 -14.73 -0.36 -21.13
CA LEU A 191 -14.14 0.92 -20.71
C LEU A 191 -13.32 1.52 -21.86
N LYS A 192 -13.27 2.85 -21.91
CA LYS A 192 -12.62 3.60 -22.99
C LYS A 192 -11.65 4.64 -22.44
N SER A 193 -10.65 5.00 -23.24
CA SER A 193 -9.81 6.15 -23.01
C SER A 193 -10.67 7.40 -22.82
N GLY A 194 -10.37 8.18 -21.77
CA GLY A 194 -11.14 9.37 -21.39
C GLY A 194 -12.33 9.11 -20.48
N ASP A 195 -12.64 7.85 -20.11
CA ASP A 195 -13.57 7.57 -19.03
C ASP A 195 -12.98 8.01 -17.69
N ILE A 196 -13.82 8.51 -16.78
CA ILE A 196 -13.44 8.86 -15.42
C ILE A 196 -14.05 7.80 -14.49
N ILE A 197 -13.21 7.03 -13.82
CA ILE A 197 -13.62 6.04 -12.82
C ILE A 197 -14.03 6.80 -11.56
N THR A 198 -15.22 6.53 -11.04
CA THR A 198 -15.78 7.23 -9.88
C THR A 198 -16.03 6.34 -8.67
N ALA A 199 -16.09 5.02 -8.86
CA ALA A 199 -16.15 4.05 -7.77
C ALA A 199 -15.66 2.67 -8.21
N ILE A 200 -15.17 1.89 -7.26
CA ILE A 200 -14.95 0.45 -7.36
C ILE A 200 -15.75 -0.21 -6.24
N ASP A 201 -16.68 -1.08 -6.60
CA ASP A 201 -17.68 -1.64 -5.69
C ASP A 201 -18.37 -0.51 -4.91
N ASP A 202 -18.36 -0.57 -3.57
CA ASP A 202 -18.97 0.45 -2.70
C ASP A 202 -18.02 1.59 -2.34
N ARG A 203 -16.77 1.57 -2.85
CA ARG A 203 -15.75 2.57 -2.52
C ARG A 203 -15.67 3.64 -3.59
N SER A 204 -15.96 4.89 -3.20
CA SER A 204 -15.78 6.07 -4.07
C SER A 204 -14.32 6.27 -4.41
N ILE A 205 -14.05 6.71 -5.63
CA ILE A 205 -12.72 7.08 -6.13
C ILE A 205 -12.71 8.58 -6.37
N THR A 206 -11.81 9.27 -5.70
CA THR A 206 -11.66 10.73 -5.76
C THR A 206 -10.35 11.17 -6.43
N SER A 207 -9.38 10.26 -6.57
CA SER A 207 -8.09 10.53 -7.21
C SER A 207 -7.53 9.33 -7.98
N PRO A 208 -6.57 9.55 -8.89
CA PRO A 208 -5.86 8.48 -9.59
C PRO A 208 -5.14 7.51 -8.63
N GLU A 209 -4.50 8.04 -7.58
CA GLU A 209 -3.80 7.25 -6.57
C GLU A 209 -4.77 6.34 -5.82
N GLU A 210 -5.94 6.86 -5.45
CA GLU A 210 -6.95 6.08 -4.76
C GLU A 210 -7.44 4.90 -5.61
N LEU A 211 -7.65 5.10 -6.92
CA LEU A 211 -8.00 4.00 -7.82
C LEU A 211 -6.94 2.89 -7.79
N ILE A 212 -5.65 3.26 -7.88
CA ILE A 212 -4.56 2.27 -7.88
C ILE A 212 -4.56 1.50 -6.57
N VAL A 213 -4.68 2.20 -5.44
CA VAL A 213 -4.70 1.60 -4.11
C VAL A 213 -5.89 0.67 -3.93
N VAL A 214 -7.09 1.11 -4.32
CA VAL A 214 -8.31 0.30 -4.20
C VAL A 214 -8.20 -0.96 -5.05
N VAL A 215 -7.76 -0.86 -6.30
CA VAL A 215 -7.56 -2.04 -7.16
C VAL A 215 -6.53 -3.00 -6.54
N ARG A 216 -5.41 -2.48 -5.98
CA ARG A 216 -4.37 -3.31 -5.37
C ARG A 216 -4.77 -3.95 -4.04
N SER A 217 -5.83 -3.47 -3.37
CA SER A 217 -6.34 -4.10 -2.14
C SER A 217 -7.11 -5.39 -2.40
N HIS A 218 -7.60 -5.58 -3.63
CA HIS A 218 -8.27 -6.82 -4.06
C HIS A 218 -7.27 -7.97 -4.31
N ASN A 219 -7.82 -9.12 -4.75
CA ASN A 219 -7.03 -10.25 -5.21
C ASN A 219 -7.06 -10.35 -6.73
N VAL A 220 -6.04 -10.98 -7.28
CA VAL A 220 -6.07 -11.42 -8.68
C VAL A 220 -7.19 -12.44 -8.83
N GLY A 221 -8.09 -12.20 -9.78
CA GLY A 221 -9.27 -13.03 -10.04
C GLY A 221 -10.56 -12.51 -9.40
N ASP A 222 -10.50 -11.51 -8.54
CA ASP A 222 -11.70 -10.89 -7.98
C ASP A 222 -12.51 -10.19 -9.10
N GLU A 223 -13.83 -10.34 -9.07
CA GLU A 223 -14.75 -9.56 -9.90
C GLU A 223 -15.12 -8.29 -9.14
N VAL A 224 -14.99 -7.14 -9.78
CA VAL A 224 -15.33 -5.83 -9.23
C VAL A 224 -16.29 -5.08 -10.11
N VAL A 225 -17.14 -4.25 -9.51
CA VAL A 225 -18.04 -3.33 -10.21
C VAL A 225 -17.36 -1.98 -10.32
N VAL A 226 -17.16 -1.50 -11.54
CA VAL A 226 -16.50 -0.22 -11.83
C VAL A 226 -17.56 0.78 -12.29
N ALA A 227 -17.80 1.81 -11.49
CA ALA A 227 -18.61 2.95 -11.90
C ALA A 227 -17.74 3.98 -12.64
N TYR A 228 -18.27 4.57 -13.69
CA TYR A 228 -17.54 5.55 -14.50
C TYR A 228 -18.44 6.63 -15.08
N LYS A 229 -17.83 7.75 -15.45
CA LYS A 229 -18.43 8.81 -16.27
C LYS A 229 -17.77 8.83 -17.65
N ARG A 230 -18.59 8.97 -18.70
CA ARG A 230 -18.16 9.13 -20.09
C ARG A 230 -18.86 10.34 -20.69
N GLY A 231 -18.17 11.50 -20.73
CA GLY A 231 -18.82 12.77 -21.01
C GLY A 231 -19.86 13.11 -19.95
N SER A 232 -21.12 13.31 -20.34
CA SER A 232 -22.24 13.55 -19.43
C SER A 232 -22.94 12.28 -18.96
N ALA A 233 -22.63 11.12 -19.54
CA ALA A 233 -23.26 9.84 -19.21
C ALA A 233 -22.52 9.16 -18.06
N THR A 234 -23.26 8.49 -17.17
CA THR A 234 -22.74 7.60 -16.14
C THR A 234 -23.06 6.16 -16.48
N GLY A 235 -22.19 5.24 -16.07
CA GLY A 235 -22.39 3.82 -16.27
C GLY A 235 -21.62 2.98 -15.26
N SER A 236 -21.89 1.69 -15.25
CA SER A 236 -21.12 0.72 -14.49
C SER A 236 -20.87 -0.53 -15.33
N VAL A 237 -19.73 -1.17 -15.08
CA VAL A 237 -19.34 -2.43 -15.71
C VAL A 237 -18.74 -3.36 -14.69
N LYS A 238 -18.88 -4.66 -14.91
CA LYS A 238 -18.16 -5.69 -14.14
C LYS A 238 -16.92 -6.10 -14.88
N LEU A 239 -15.83 -6.31 -14.16
CA LEU A 239 -14.61 -6.87 -14.71
C LEU A 239 -13.87 -7.74 -13.69
N THR A 240 -13.12 -8.72 -14.19
CA THR A 240 -12.30 -9.59 -13.36
C THR A 240 -10.85 -9.08 -13.39
N LEU A 241 -10.28 -8.78 -12.23
CA LEU A 241 -8.91 -8.31 -12.10
C LEU A 241 -7.90 -9.40 -12.50
N THR A 242 -6.84 -9.01 -13.20
CA THR A 242 -5.76 -9.93 -13.61
C THR A 242 -4.45 -9.59 -12.93
N ALA A 243 -3.49 -10.52 -12.93
CA ALA A 243 -2.15 -10.27 -12.39
C ALA A 243 -1.40 -9.22 -13.24
N SER A 244 -0.63 -8.35 -12.56
CA SER A 244 0.40 -7.55 -13.22
C SER A 244 1.43 -8.46 -13.91
N LYS A 245 1.97 -8.01 -15.03
CA LYS A 245 3.02 -8.74 -15.76
C LYS A 245 4.39 -8.51 -15.14
#